data_f79982eb1861f5fdfa72b1077696e753
#
_entry.id   f79982eb1861f5fdfa72b1077696e753
#
_cell.length_a   1.000
_cell.length_b   1.000
_cell.length_c   1.000
_cell.angle_alpha   90.00
_cell.angle_beta   90.00
_cell.angle_gamma   90.00
#
_symmetry.space_group_name_H-M   'P 1'
#
loop_
_entity.id
_entity.type
_entity.pdbx_description
1 polymer ?
#
loop_
_entity_poly.entity_id
_entity_poly.type
_entity_poly.pdbx_seq_one_letter_code
_entity_poly.pdbx_strand_id
1 'polypeptide(L)'
;DKIIEIKERGVVGVKNVSGNEEFFIGHFPDEPVMPGVLLVEAMAQTAGILVLTKLEEPEKYSTYLLKIDNVKFRNKVVPGDTVIFKVDLMTDIRRGSAYMKGYAIVANKIAVEAEFLAQVVKNK
;
A
#
# COMPACT_ATOMS: atom_id res chain seq x y z
N ASP A 1 1.94 -5.54 7.85
CA ASP A 1 2.47 -6.04 9.14
C ASP A 1 3.62 -5.18 9.68
N LYS A 2 4.44 -4.64 8.79
CA LYS A 2 5.68 -4.01 9.23
C LYS A 2 6.22 -3.07 8.15
N ILE A 3 6.79 -1.94 8.58
CA ILE A 3 7.58 -1.08 7.70
C ILE A 3 9.04 -1.46 7.93
N ILE A 4 9.77 -1.76 6.87
CA ILE A 4 11.15 -2.23 6.96
C ILE A 4 12.18 -1.19 6.51
N GLU A 5 11.76 -0.17 5.77
CA GLU A 5 12.66 0.90 5.33
C GLU A 5 11.87 2.18 5.07
N ILE A 6 12.42 3.31 5.53
CA ILE A 6 11.88 4.63 5.22
C ILE A 6 13.03 5.48 4.71
N LYS A 7 12.86 6.07 3.52
CA LYS A 7 13.79 7.02 2.91
C LYS A 7 13.08 8.36 2.76
N GLU A 8 13.81 9.38 2.32
CA GLU A 8 13.23 10.70 2.09
C GLU A 8 12.05 10.66 1.12
N ARG A 9 12.15 9.84 0.07
CA ARG A 9 11.17 9.78 -1.00
C ARG A 9 10.58 8.40 -1.24
N GLY A 10 10.78 7.48 -0.32
CA GLY A 10 10.30 6.11 -0.51
C GLY A 10 10.13 5.36 0.80
N VAL A 11 9.34 4.30 0.75
CA VAL A 11 9.05 3.45 1.90
C VAL A 11 8.86 2.02 1.43
N VAL A 12 9.29 1.08 2.26
CA VAL A 12 9.11 -0.35 2.00
C VAL A 12 8.39 -0.98 3.19
N GLY A 13 7.31 -1.68 2.89
CA GLY A 13 6.53 -2.39 3.89
C GLY A 13 6.37 -3.86 3.54
N VAL A 14 5.90 -4.63 4.51
CA VAL A 14 5.72 -6.08 4.38
C VAL A 14 4.36 -6.51 4.87
N LYS A 15 3.72 -7.41 4.13
CA LYS A 15 2.53 -8.14 4.55
C LYS A 15 2.79 -9.63 4.39
N ASN A 16 2.67 -10.38 5.49
CA ASN A 16 2.67 -11.84 5.44
C ASN A 16 1.22 -12.31 5.31
N VAL A 17 0.90 -12.95 4.20
CA VAL A 17 -0.46 -13.38 3.92
C VAL A 17 -0.73 -14.71 4.61
N SER A 18 -1.66 -14.68 5.57
CA SER A 18 -2.04 -15.86 6.36
C SER A 18 -3.30 -16.51 5.79
N GLY A 19 -3.41 -17.82 5.90
CA GLY A 19 -4.64 -18.54 5.58
C GLY A 19 -5.82 -18.17 6.49
N ASN A 20 -5.56 -17.47 7.59
CA ASN A 20 -6.57 -17.03 8.55
C ASN A 20 -7.18 -15.67 8.24
N GLU A 21 -6.82 -15.05 7.13
CA GLU A 21 -7.42 -13.77 6.73
C GLU A 21 -8.90 -13.97 6.38
N GLU A 22 -9.75 -13.09 6.89
CA GLU A 22 -11.20 -13.21 6.70
C GLU A 22 -11.65 -13.22 5.24
N PHE A 23 -10.96 -12.46 4.38
CA PHE A 23 -11.37 -12.37 2.98
C PHE A 23 -11.25 -13.69 2.22
N PHE A 24 -10.49 -14.66 2.72
CA PHE A 24 -10.37 -15.96 2.06
C PHE A 24 -11.60 -16.85 2.22
N ILE A 25 -12.50 -16.54 3.15
CA ILE A 25 -13.73 -17.29 3.33
C ILE A 25 -14.57 -17.27 2.06
N GLY A 26 -14.61 -16.13 1.37
CA GLY A 26 -15.40 -15.96 0.17
C GLY A 26 -14.62 -15.76 -1.13
N HIS A 27 -13.30 -15.57 -1.05
CA HIS A 27 -12.52 -15.18 -2.21
C HIS A 27 -11.27 -16.05 -2.38
N PHE A 28 -11.38 -17.28 -2.76
CA PHE A 28 -12.58 -18.05 -3.05
C PHE A 28 -12.57 -19.34 -2.24
N PRO A 29 -13.71 -19.99 -1.95
CA PRO A 29 -13.76 -21.16 -1.06
C PRO A 29 -12.80 -22.29 -1.43
N ASP A 30 -12.65 -22.60 -2.72
CA ASP A 30 -11.79 -23.69 -3.17
C ASP A 30 -10.41 -23.24 -3.67
N GLU A 31 -10.22 -21.92 -3.83
CA GLU A 31 -8.96 -21.36 -4.31
C GLU A 31 -8.76 -19.98 -3.68
N PRO A 32 -8.12 -19.93 -2.51
CA PRO A 32 -7.93 -18.64 -1.83
C PRO A 32 -6.95 -17.75 -2.57
N VAL A 33 -7.42 -16.54 -2.89
CA VAL A 33 -6.63 -15.49 -3.56
C VAL A 33 -6.88 -14.19 -2.83
N MET A 34 -5.83 -13.47 -2.49
CA MET A 34 -5.98 -12.16 -1.87
C MET A 34 -6.58 -11.19 -2.90
N PRO A 35 -7.71 -10.51 -2.57
CA PRO A 35 -8.28 -9.53 -3.49
C PRO A 35 -7.25 -8.48 -3.90
N GLY A 36 -7.08 -8.29 -5.21
CA GLY A 36 -6.08 -7.35 -5.73
C GLY A 36 -6.29 -5.93 -5.22
N VAL A 37 -7.54 -5.51 -5.05
CA VAL A 37 -7.83 -4.16 -4.54
C VAL A 37 -7.38 -3.98 -3.09
N LEU A 38 -7.31 -5.05 -2.30
CA LEU A 38 -6.77 -4.97 -0.94
C LEU A 38 -5.25 -4.83 -0.94
N LEU A 39 -4.57 -5.33 -1.97
CA LEU A 39 -3.15 -5.09 -2.16
C LEU A 39 -2.89 -3.61 -2.46
N VAL A 40 -3.75 -2.98 -3.27
CA VAL A 40 -3.68 -1.54 -3.53
C VAL A 40 -3.90 -0.75 -2.23
N GLU A 41 -4.89 -1.16 -1.42
CA GLU A 41 -5.15 -0.54 -0.12
C GLU A 41 -3.95 -0.66 0.81
N ALA A 42 -3.36 -1.85 0.91
CA ALA A 42 -2.17 -2.07 1.74
C ALA A 42 -0.99 -1.22 1.27
N MET A 43 -0.84 -1.09 -0.05
CA MET A 43 0.17 -0.23 -0.66
C MET A 43 -0.04 1.23 -0.28
N ALA A 44 -1.28 1.69 -0.32
CA ALA A 44 -1.64 3.06 0.05
C ALA A 44 -1.39 3.32 1.54
N GLN A 45 -1.69 2.36 2.40
CA GLN A 45 -1.39 2.48 3.84
C GLN A 45 0.11 2.54 4.09
N THR A 46 0.89 1.73 3.39
CA THR A 46 2.36 1.77 3.46
C THR A 46 2.85 3.17 3.06
N ALA A 47 2.32 3.69 1.97
CA ALA A 47 2.64 5.03 1.49
C ALA A 47 2.28 6.12 2.49
N GLY A 48 1.15 5.97 3.17
CA GLY A 48 0.69 6.92 4.18
C GLY A 48 1.70 7.09 5.32
N ILE A 49 2.39 6.03 5.70
CA ILE A 49 3.42 6.10 6.73
C ILE A 49 4.53 7.07 6.31
N LEU A 50 4.97 7.01 5.05
CA LEU A 50 6.00 7.92 4.55
C LEU A 50 5.57 9.38 4.71
N VAL A 51 4.34 9.69 4.32
CA VAL A 51 3.82 11.06 4.40
C VAL A 51 3.69 11.51 5.86
N LEU A 52 3.13 10.65 6.71
CA LEU A 52 2.91 10.96 8.12
C LEU A 52 4.22 11.15 8.89
N THR A 53 5.30 10.46 8.52
CA THR A 53 6.60 10.64 9.19
C THR A 53 7.19 12.03 9.00
N LYS A 54 6.68 12.79 8.02
CA LYS A 54 7.15 14.15 7.75
C LYS A 54 6.38 15.21 8.55
N LEU A 55 5.41 14.80 9.35
CA LEU A 55 4.58 15.67 10.16
C LEU A 55 5.04 15.64 11.62
N GLU A 56 4.91 16.77 12.33
CA GLU A 56 5.30 16.86 13.73
C GLU A 56 4.34 16.09 14.66
N GLU A 57 3.05 16.11 14.35
CA GLU A 57 2.01 15.46 15.16
C GLU A 57 1.13 14.60 14.25
N PRO A 58 1.65 13.47 13.75
CA PRO A 58 0.93 12.67 12.75
C PRO A 58 -0.44 12.16 13.23
N GLU A 59 -0.61 11.96 14.53
CA GLU A 59 -1.87 11.51 15.12
C GLU A 59 -3.02 12.52 14.94
N LYS A 60 -2.69 13.75 14.59
CA LYS A 60 -3.70 14.81 14.35
C LYS A 60 -4.18 14.86 12.91
N TYR A 61 -3.74 13.95 12.06
CA TYR A 61 -4.05 13.95 10.64
C TYR A 61 -4.72 12.67 10.21
N SER A 62 -5.54 12.79 9.17
CA SER A 62 -6.13 11.65 8.47
C SER A 62 -5.65 11.67 7.03
N THR A 63 -5.55 10.50 6.44
CA THR A 63 -5.10 10.35 5.05
C THR A 63 -6.25 9.83 4.22
N TYR A 64 -6.54 10.49 3.12
CA TYR A 64 -7.58 10.09 2.18
C TYR A 64 -6.97 9.77 0.82
N LEU A 65 -7.41 8.68 0.25
CA LEU A 65 -7.03 8.31 -1.11
C LEU A 65 -7.98 9.04 -2.06
N LEU A 66 -7.43 9.91 -2.90
CA LEU A 66 -8.22 10.75 -3.81
C LEU A 66 -8.35 10.15 -5.21
N LYS A 67 -7.33 9.41 -5.65
CA LYS A 67 -7.28 8.95 -7.03
C LYS A 67 -6.33 7.76 -7.14
N ILE A 68 -6.70 6.81 -7.97
CA ILE A 68 -5.87 5.65 -8.30
C ILE A 68 -5.78 5.57 -9.82
N ASP A 69 -4.57 5.47 -10.35
CA ASP A 69 -4.31 5.39 -11.78
C ASP A 69 -3.39 4.23 -12.13
N ASN A 70 -3.48 3.78 -13.37
CA ASN A 70 -2.54 2.83 -13.95
C ASN A 70 -2.34 1.59 -13.09
N VAL A 71 -3.43 1.06 -12.56
CA VAL A 71 -3.42 -0.16 -11.76
C VAL A 71 -3.36 -1.37 -12.67
N LYS A 72 -2.39 -2.24 -12.41
CA LYS A 72 -2.26 -3.50 -13.14
C LYS A 72 -2.09 -4.64 -12.17
N PHE A 73 -2.92 -5.66 -12.31
CA PHE A 73 -2.89 -6.89 -11.52
C PHE A 73 -2.19 -7.96 -12.35
N ARG A 74 -0.95 -8.29 -11.99
CA ARG A 74 -0.10 -9.13 -12.84
C ARG A 74 0.01 -10.57 -12.36
N ASN A 75 0.00 -10.79 -11.04
CA ASN A 75 0.13 -12.12 -10.46
C ASN A 75 -0.74 -12.24 -9.23
N LYS A 76 -1.23 -13.46 -8.99
CA LYS A 76 -2.04 -13.77 -7.80
C LYS A 76 -1.18 -13.74 -6.55
N VAL A 77 -1.79 -13.35 -5.43
CA VAL A 77 -1.20 -13.47 -4.10
C VAL A 77 -2.07 -14.45 -3.31
N VAL A 78 -1.43 -15.44 -2.73
CA VAL A 78 -2.12 -16.55 -2.06
C VAL A 78 -1.59 -16.72 -0.63
N PRO A 79 -2.32 -17.48 0.24
CA PRO A 79 -1.84 -17.74 1.59
C PRO A 79 -0.42 -18.33 1.59
N GLY A 80 0.42 -17.81 2.48
CA GLY A 80 1.82 -18.20 2.59
C GLY A 80 2.77 -17.24 1.88
N ASP A 81 2.26 -16.37 1.02
CA ASP A 81 3.09 -15.38 0.35
C ASP A 81 3.51 -14.26 1.30
N THR A 82 4.74 -13.78 1.11
CA THR A 82 5.21 -12.55 1.74
C THR A 82 5.22 -11.47 0.68
N VAL A 83 4.44 -10.43 0.89
CA VAL A 83 4.32 -9.31 -0.06
C VAL A 83 5.21 -8.16 0.41
N ILE A 84 6.07 -7.70 -0.46
CA ILE A 84 6.88 -6.51 -0.24
C ILE A 84 6.22 -5.36 -1.00
N PHE A 85 5.87 -4.29 -0.29
CA PHE A 85 5.35 -3.08 -0.90
C PHE A 85 6.48 -2.06 -1.01
N LYS A 86 6.79 -1.65 -2.22
CA LYS A 86 7.78 -0.62 -2.47
C LYS A 86 7.07 0.58 -3.07
N VAL A 87 7.09 1.70 -2.36
CA VAL A 87 6.36 2.90 -2.77
C VAL A 87 7.32 4.09 -2.79
N ASP A 88 7.27 4.86 -3.86
CA ASP A 88 8.09 6.06 -4.04
C ASP A 88 7.24 7.28 -4.36
N LEU A 89 7.66 8.45 -3.85
CA LEU A 89 7.07 9.73 -4.23
C LEU A 89 7.45 10.04 -5.69
N MET A 90 6.48 10.40 -6.49
CA MET A 90 6.70 10.81 -7.87
C MET A 90 6.95 12.30 -7.98
N THR A 91 6.39 13.08 -7.06
CA THR A 91 6.53 14.53 -7.00
C THR A 91 6.75 14.94 -5.55
N ASP A 92 7.14 16.19 -5.33
CA ASP A 92 7.21 16.73 -3.96
C ASP A 92 5.80 16.81 -3.37
N ILE A 93 5.72 16.62 -2.05
CA ILE A 93 4.45 16.78 -1.34
C ILE A 93 4.11 18.26 -1.30
N ARG A 94 2.89 18.60 -1.74
CA ARG A 94 2.41 19.99 -1.79
C ARG A 94 1.05 20.10 -1.13
N ARG A 95 0.94 20.96 -0.11
CA ARG A 95 -0.32 21.20 0.61
C ARG A 95 -0.97 19.89 1.10
N GLY A 96 -0.14 18.96 1.57
CA GLY A 96 -0.60 17.66 2.03
C GLY A 96 -0.95 16.66 0.94
N SER A 97 -0.79 17.01 -0.33
CA SER A 97 -1.02 16.10 -1.47
C SER A 97 0.26 15.37 -1.82
N ALA A 98 0.17 14.05 -1.95
CA ALA A 98 1.29 13.18 -2.30
C ALA A 98 0.90 12.29 -3.47
N TYR A 99 1.65 12.39 -4.58
CA TYR A 99 1.49 11.52 -5.74
C TYR A 99 2.57 10.45 -5.71
N MET A 100 2.15 9.19 -5.70
CA MET A 100 3.06 8.08 -5.44
C MET A 100 2.86 6.93 -6.43
N LYS A 101 3.91 6.16 -6.61
CA LYS A 101 3.86 4.92 -7.39
C LYS A 101 4.35 3.78 -6.53
N GLY A 102 3.62 2.68 -6.56
CA GLY A 102 3.94 1.52 -5.74
C GLY A 102 3.88 0.20 -6.50
N TYR A 103 4.60 -0.75 -5.94
CA TYR A 103 4.65 -2.14 -6.40
C TYR A 103 4.42 -3.06 -5.22
N ALA A 104 3.60 -4.09 -5.44
CA ALA A 104 3.48 -5.22 -4.52
C ALA A 104 4.26 -6.37 -5.16
N ILE A 105 5.26 -6.87 -4.46
CA ILE A 105 6.22 -7.84 -5.00
C ILE A 105 6.20 -9.12 -4.17
N VAL A 106 6.08 -10.26 -4.85
CA VAL A 106 6.16 -11.59 -4.23
C VAL A 106 7.20 -12.42 -4.99
N ALA A 107 8.17 -12.97 -4.28
CA ALA A 107 9.21 -13.82 -4.87
C ALA A 107 9.85 -13.19 -6.12
N ASN A 108 10.20 -11.90 -6.03
CA ASN A 108 10.82 -11.12 -7.11
C ASN A 108 9.93 -10.88 -8.34
N LYS A 109 8.63 -11.15 -8.21
CA LYS A 109 7.66 -10.85 -9.29
C LYS A 109 6.69 -9.78 -8.83
N ILE A 110 6.36 -8.87 -9.73
CA ILE A 110 5.34 -7.84 -9.45
C ILE A 110 3.98 -8.51 -9.46
N ALA A 111 3.28 -8.45 -8.34
CA ALA A 111 1.89 -8.91 -8.26
C ALA A 111 0.93 -7.80 -8.69
N VAL A 112 1.14 -6.60 -8.17
CA VAL A 112 0.31 -5.43 -8.48
C VAL A 112 1.20 -4.20 -8.59
N GLU A 113 0.87 -3.31 -9.53
CA GLU A 113 1.45 -1.97 -9.57
C GLU A 113 0.34 -0.94 -9.64
N ALA A 114 0.57 0.23 -9.04
CA ALA A 114 -0.43 1.29 -9.00
C ALA A 114 0.22 2.65 -8.80
N GLU A 115 -0.45 3.69 -9.30
CA GLU A 115 -0.13 5.08 -8.99
C GLU A 115 -1.33 5.64 -8.23
N PHE A 116 -1.09 6.48 -7.24
CA PHE A 116 -2.19 7.05 -6.46
C PHE A 116 -1.85 8.42 -5.90
N LEU A 117 -2.90 9.19 -5.68
CA LEU A 117 -2.84 10.51 -5.07
C LEU A 117 -3.52 10.43 -3.71
N ALA A 118 -2.78 10.77 -2.67
CA ALA A 118 -3.31 10.84 -1.31
C ALA A 118 -3.30 12.27 -0.80
N GLN A 119 -4.24 12.57 0.09
CA GLN A 119 -4.35 13.87 0.74
C GLN A 119 -4.33 13.69 2.23
N VAL A 120 -3.44 14.42 2.90
CA VAL A 120 -3.36 14.46 4.35
C VAL A 120 -4.13 15.69 4.82
N VAL A 121 -5.05 15.48 5.75
CA VAL A 121 -5.93 16.54 6.27
C VAL A 121 -5.85 16.55 7.79
N LYS A 122 -5.67 17.74 8.36
CA LYS A 122 -5.65 17.88 9.82
C LYS A 122 -7.05 17.66 10.39
N ASN A 123 -7.13 16.83 11.42
CA ASN A 123 -8.39 16.56 12.11
C ASN A 123 -8.87 17.80 12.88
N LYS A 124 -10.15 17.96 12.96
CA LYS A 124 -10.74 19.06 13.71
C LYS A 124 -10.68 18.84 15.22
#